data_908d14abdfdeb09cc23a204eadd2f05b
#
_entry.id   908d14abdfdeb09cc23a204eadd2f05b
#
_cell.length_a   1.000
_cell.length_b   1.000
_cell.length_c   1.000
_cell.angle_alpha   90.00
_cell.angle_beta   90.00
_cell.angle_gamma   90.00
#
_symmetry.space_group_name_H-M   'P 1'
#
loop_
_entity.id
_entity.type
_entity.pdbx_description
1 polymer ?
#
loop_
_entity_poly.entity_id
_entity_poly.type
_entity_poly.pdbx_seq_one_letter_code
_entity_poly.pdbx_strand_id
1 'polypeptide(L)'
;MKLKDKNVVVVGLGKSGMAALQLLKQEGANVCLYDGKTDLAVPEVEETVYLGMYPKEKFAKMDFAVFSPGVPMDIELADYFRVNNVPVIGEIELAYHVEKGKVIGITGTNGKTTTTTLVGEIMKAFNPNTYVVGNIGVPYTEIDRKSVV
;
A
#
# COMPACT_ATOMS: atom_id res chain seq x y z
N MET A 1 -9.22 -3.36 -10.00
CA MET A 1 -10.26 -3.40 -8.93
C MET A 1 -10.93 -2.04 -8.83
N LYS A 2 -12.26 -1.95 -8.65
CA LYS A 2 -12.93 -0.66 -8.37
C LYS A 2 -12.80 -0.39 -6.87
N LEU A 3 -12.20 0.74 -6.49
CA LEU A 3 -11.95 1.12 -5.10
C LEU A 3 -13.00 2.08 -4.53
N LYS A 4 -13.74 2.78 -5.39
CA LYS A 4 -14.78 3.73 -4.99
C LYS A 4 -15.80 3.07 -4.07
N ASP A 5 -16.09 3.75 -2.96
CA ASP A 5 -17.04 3.36 -1.91
C ASP A 5 -16.66 2.07 -1.13
N LYS A 6 -15.45 1.51 -1.35
CA LYS A 6 -14.94 0.37 -0.60
C LYS A 6 -14.50 0.76 0.80
N ASN A 7 -14.83 -0.06 1.80
CA ASN A 7 -14.39 0.09 3.18
C ASN A 7 -13.05 -0.63 3.36
N VAL A 8 -11.99 0.11 3.59
CA VAL A 8 -10.62 -0.40 3.61
C VAL A 8 -9.93 -0.04 4.91
N VAL A 9 -9.18 -0.96 5.48
CA VAL A 9 -8.25 -0.67 6.56
C VAL A 9 -6.81 -0.73 6.06
N VAL A 10 -6.05 0.32 6.33
CA VAL A 10 -4.59 0.34 6.10
C VAL A 10 -3.91 -0.02 7.41
N VAL A 11 -3.07 -1.04 7.38
CA VAL A 11 -2.33 -1.58 8.53
C VAL A 11 -0.86 -1.19 8.44
N GLY A 12 -0.40 -0.45 9.45
CA GLY A 12 0.93 0.17 9.51
C GLY A 12 0.91 1.62 9.03
N LEU A 13 1.28 2.56 9.92
CA LEU A 13 1.23 4.01 9.72
C LEU A 13 2.57 4.62 9.26
N GLY A 14 3.47 3.80 8.75
CA GLY A 14 4.71 4.28 8.14
C GLY A 14 4.50 4.94 6.77
N LYS A 15 5.60 5.33 6.12
CA LYS A 15 5.58 6.03 4.82
C LYS A 15 4.70 5.33 3.78
N SER A 16 4.83 4.01 3.62
CA SER A 16 4.04 3.23 2.66
C SER A 16 2.55 3.18 3.02
N GLY A 17 2.20 3.09 4.31
CA GLY A 17 0.81 3.12 4.75
C GLY A 17 0.14 4.45 4.47
N MET A 18 0.86 5.56 4.72
CA MET A 18 0.36 6.90 4.42
C MET A 18 0.21 7.13 2.91
N ALA A 19 1.13 6.60 2.10
CA ALA A 19 1.01 6.65 0.64
C ALA A 19 -0.19 5.81 0.14
N ALA A 20 -0.42 4.63 0.72
CA ALA A 20 -1.60 3.81 0.44
C ALA A 20 -2.90 4.52 0.82
N LEU A 21 -2.95 5.22 1.97
CA LEU A 21 -4.07 6.06 2.36
C LEU A 21 -4.40 7.10 1.28
N GLN A 22 -3.40 7.85 0.84
CA GLN A 22 -3.61 8.90 -0.17
C GLN A 22 -4.15 8.34 -1.48
N LEU A 23 -3.59 7.21 -1.93
CA LEU A 23 -4.08 6.52 -3.13
C LEU A 23 -5.55 6.09 -2.98
N LEU A 24 -5.90 5.45 -1.87
CA LEU A 24 -7.26 4.98 -1.60
C LEU A 24 -8.26 6.14 -1.55
N LYS A 25 -7.88 7.27 -0.93
CA LYS A 25 -8.70 8.51 -0.92
C LYS A 25 -8.92 9.05 -2.34
N GLN A 26 -7.87 9.11 -3.15
CA GLN A 26 -7.96 9.58 -4.55
C GLN A 26 -8.91 8.71 -5.38
N GLU A 27 -8.94 7.41 -5.09
CA GLU A 27 -9.81 6.44 -5.76
C GLU A 27 -11.23 6.37 -5.13
N GLY A 28 -11.51 7.18 -4.09
CA GLY A 28 -12.83 7.32 -3.47
C GLY A 28 -13.20 6.19 -2.50
N ALA A 29 -12.23 5.52 -1.90
CA ALA A 29 -12.47 4.52 -0.86
C ALA A 29 -12.74 5.16 0.51
N ASN A 30 -13.49 4.47 1.36
CA ASN A 30 -13.66 4.80 2.78
C ASN A 30 -12.55 4.12 3.57
N VAL A 31 -11.63 4.89 4.14
CA VAL A 31 -10.43 4.34 4.76
C VAL A 31 -10.46 4.53 6.28
N CYS A 32 -9.99 3.54 7.01
CA CYS A 32 -9.51 3.70 8.38
C CYS A 32 -8.08 3.16 8.50
N LEU A 33 -7.37 3.61 9.52
CA LEU A 33 -5.98 3.32 9.75
C LEU A 33 -5.81 2.48 11.01
N TYR A 34 -4.84 1.58 11.02
CA TYR A 34 -4.48 0.80 12.20
C TYR A 34 -2.97 0.61 12.30
N ASP A 35 -2.45 0.74 13.52
CA ASP A 35 -1.10 0.30 13.86
C ASP A 35 -1.11 -0.46 15.19
N GLY A 36 -0.33 -1.52 15.29
CA GLY A 36 -0.22 -2.32 16.51
C GLY A 36 0.50 -1.60 17.65
N LYS A 37 1.24 -0.54 17.38
CA LYS A 37 1.96 0.25 18.37
C LYS A 37 1.01 1.26 19.03
N THR A 38 1.06 1.32 20.37
CA THR A 38 0.20 2.23 21.15
C THR A 38 0.82 3.60 21.39
N ASP A 39 2.13 3.71 21.24
CA ASP A 39 2.95 4.91 21.49
C ASP A 39 3.32 5.68 20.24
N LEU A 40 2.69 5.33 19.12
CA LEU A 40 2.93 6.00 17.85
C LEU A 40 2.25 7.39 17.84
N ALA A 41 2.97 8.39 17.36
CA ALA A 41 2.36 9.69 17.09
C ALA A 41 1.28 9.53 15.98
N VAL A 42 0.05 9.89 16.32
CA VAL A 42 -1.06 9.81 15.35
C VAL A 42 -0.83 10.87 14.26
N PRO A 43 -0.80 10.48 12.98
CA PRO A 43 -0.68 11.46 11.91
C PRO A 43 -1.90 12.39 11.87
N GLU A 44 -1.70 13.63 11.44
CA GLU A 44 -2.79 14.59 11.21
C GLU A 44 -3.58 14.18 9.96
N VAL A 45 -4.61 13.37 10.17
CA VAL A 45 -5.52 12.87 9.12
C VAL A 45 -6.97 12.98 9.58
N GLU A 46 -7.88 13.06 8.63
CA GLU A 46 -9.33 13.08 8.90
C GLU A 46 -9.89 11.68 9.21
N GLU A 47 -9.18 10.65 8.78
CA GLU A 47 -9.58 9.26 8.90
C GLU A 47 -9.47 8.77 10.35
N THR A 48 -10.33 7.82 10.72
CA THR A 48 -10.25 7.18 12.04
C THR A 48 -8.98 6.34 12.15
N VAL A 49 -8.19 6.60 13.18
CA VAL A 49 -6.95 5.87 13.50
C VAL A 49 -7.17 4.99 14.74
N TYR A 50 -6.78 3.74 14.67
CA TYR A 50 -6.79 2.78 15.76
C TYR A 50 -5.36 2.38 16.11
N LEU A 51 -5.00 2.45 17.40
CA LEU A 51 -3.67 2.06 17.89
C LEU A 51 -3.78 0.92 18.91
N GLY A 52 -2.97 -0.12 18.72
CA GLY A 52 -2.92 -1.29 19.61
C GLY A 52 -4.15 -2.18 19.54
N MET A 53 -5.33 -1.61 19.77
CA MET A 53 -6.60 -2.34 19.71
C MET A 53 -7.43 -1.94 18.49
N TYR A 54 -8.22 -2.88 17.96
CA TYR A 54 -9.07 -2.65 16.80
C TYR A 54 -10.51 -3.10 17.05
N PRO A 55 -11.52 -2.42 16.45
CA PRO A 55 -12.91 -2.78 16.59
C PRO A 55 -13.24 -4.02 15.74
N LYS A 56 -13.25 -5.19 16.38
CA LYS A 56 -13.43 -6.50 15.71
C LYS A 56 -14.62 -6.52 14.74
N GLU A 57 -15.80 -6.10 15.21
CA GLU A 57 -17.02 -6.11 14.38
C GLU A 57 -16.92 -5.22 13.13
N LYS A 58 -16.21 -4.10 13.24
CA LYS A 58 -15.99 -3.19 12.11
C LYS A 58 -14.98 -3.79 11.14
N PHE A 59 -13.88 -4.35 11.64
CA PHE A 59 -12.83 -4.92 10.81
C PHE A 59 -13.27 -6.19 10.08
N ALA A 60 -14.16 -6.99 10.67
CA ALA A 60 -14.78 -8.13 9.99
C ALA A 60 -15.66 -7.76 8.79
N LYS A 61 -16.06 -6.49 8.66
CA LYS A 61 -16.92 -5.98 7.58
C LYS A 61 -16.16 -5.14 6.55
N MET A 62 -14.82 -5.11 6.61
CA MET A 62 -14.01 -4.44 5.61
C MET A 62 -14.06 -5.20 4.29
N ASP A 63 -14.05 -4.49 3.18
CA ASP A 63 -13.93 -5.10 1.85
C ASP A 63 -12.56 -5.74 1.64
N PHE A 64 -11.51 -5.12 2.17
CA PHE A 64 -10.15 -5.67 2.23
C PHE A 64 -9.27 -4.86 3.19
N ALA A 65 -8.10 -5.43 3.52
CA ALA A 65 -7.05 -4.78 4.29
C ALA A 65 -5.78 -4.59 3.45
N VAL A 66 -5.12 -3.46 3.60
CA VAL A 66 -3.83 -3.18 2.96
C VAL A 66 -2.74 -3.19 4.02
N PHE A 67 -1.79 -4.10 3.90
CA PHE A 67 -0.65 -4.19 4.82
C PHE A 67 0.55 -3.45 4.24
N SER A 68 1.11 -2.56 5.05
CA SER A 68 2.39 -1.93 4.73
C SER A 68 3.52 -2.96 4.72
N PRO A 69 4.56 -2.81 3.88
CA PRO A 69 5.65 -3.81 3.77
C PRO A 69 6.37 -4.13 5.09
N GLY A 70 6.35 -3.19 6.06
CA GLY A 70 6.96 -3.39 7.37
C GLY A 70 6.09 -4.14 8.38
N VAL A 71 4.85 -4.49 8.03
CA VAL A 71 3.94 -5.24 8.90
C VAL A 71 4.02 -6.73 8.53
N PRO A 72 4.39 -7.61 9.49
CA PRO A 72 4.41 -9.04 9.23
C PRO A 72 3.02 -9.60 8.89
N MET A 73 3.00 -10.64 8.05
CA MET A 73 1.75 -11.30 7.63
C MET A 73 1.32 -12.44 8.57
N ASP A 74 2.11 -12.72 9.60
CA ASP A 74 1.91 -13.78 10.61
C ASP A 74 1.43 -13.21 11.96
N ILE A 75 0.80 -12.05 11.96
CA ILE A 75 0.23 -11.44 13.16
C ILE A 75 -1.24 -11.85 13.34
N GLU A 76 -1.72 -11.82 14.60
CA GLU A 76 -3.10 -12.14 14.97
C GLU A 76 -4.15 -11.41 14.10
N LEU A 77 -3.90 -10.16 13.76
CA LEU A 77 -4.82 -9.38 12.92
C LEU A 77 -4.93 -9.95 11.50
N ALA A 78 -3.84 -10.46 10.92
CA ALA A 78 -3.89 -11.09 9.60
C ALA A 78 -4.72 -12.38 9.64
N ASP A 79 -4.57 -13.18 10.69
CA ASP A 79 -5.40 -14.37 10.92
C ASP A 79 -6.87 -14.00 11.15
N TYR A 80 -7.12 -12.92 11.89
CA TYR A 80 -8.47 -12.40 12.10
C TYR A 80 -9.16 -12.05 10.76
N PHE A 81 -8.47 -11.34 9.87
CA PHE A 81 -9.00 -11.03 8.53
C PHE A 81 -9.26 -12.30 7.72
N ARG A 82 -8.35 -13.26 7.75
CA ARG A 82 -8.49 -14.55 7.04
C ARG A 82 -9.72 -15.33 7.50
N VAL A 83 -9.93 -15.43 8.81
CA VAL A 83 -11.10 -16.13 9.39
C VAL A 83 -12.42 -15.44 9.01
N ASN A 84 -12.43 -14.11 8.88
CA ASN A 84 -13.61 -13.34 8.50
C ASN A 84 -13.75 -13.15 6.98
N ASN A 85 -12.93 -13.84 6.16
CA ASN A 85 -12.92 -13.72 4.70
C ASN A 85 -12.67 -12.30 4.18
N VAL A 86 -11.94 -11.48 4.95
CA VAL A 86 -11.48 -10.16 4.51
C VAL A 86 -10.15 -10.33 3.77
N PRO A 87 -10.07 -10.05 2.47
CA PRO A 87 -8.83 -10.15 1.73
C PRO A 87 -7.75 -9.23 2.29
N VAL A 88 -6.51 -9.73 2.36
CA VAL A 88 -5.35 -8.94 2.76
C VAL A 88 -4.42 -8.82 1.57
N ILE A 89 -4.10 -7.59 1.18
CA ILE A 89 -3.19 -7.28 0.07
C ILE A 89 -2.03 -6.41 0.55
N GLY A 90 -0.92 -6.47 -0.16
CA GLY A 90 0.22 -5.58 0.07
C GLY A 90 0.07 -4.23 -0.62
N GLU A 91 0.88 -3.25 -0.21
CA GLU A 91 0.93 -1.91 -0.83
C GLU A 91 1.24 -1.99 -2.34
N ILE A 92 2.18 -2.85 -2.73
CA ILE A 92 2.54 -3.05 -4.15
C ILE A 92 1.36 -3.61 -4.94
N GLU A 93 0.62 -4.55 -4.37
CA GLU A 93 -0.57 -5.13 -5.01
C GLU A 93 -1.69 -4.11 -5.17
N LEU A 94 -1.93 -3.28 -4.14
CA LEU A 94 -2.87 -2.16 -4.22
C LEU A 94 -2.51 -1.22 -5.38
N ALA A 95 -1.25 -0.80 -5.46
CA ALA A 95 -0.76 0.07 -6.50
C ALA A 95 -0.94 -0.54 -7.90
N TYR A 96 -0.60 -1.83 -8.06
CA TYR A 96 -0.74 -2.56 -9.31
C TYR A 96 -2.20 -2.65 -9.78
N HIS A 97 -3.14 -2.76 -8.86
CA HIS A 97 -4.57 -2.82 -9.21
C HIS A 97 -5.14 -1.54 -9.85
N VAL A 98 -4.50 -0.40 -9.62
CA VAL A 98 -4.90 0.91 -10.17
C VAL A 98 -3.92 1.41 -11.25
N GLU A 99 -2.86 0.65 -11.50
CA GLU A 99 -1.84 0.99 -12.50
C GLU A 99 -2.41 0.97 -13.92
N LYS A 100 -2.00 1.93 -14.73
CA LYS A 100 -2.37 2.05 -16.14
C LYS A 100 -1.17 1.87 -17.07
N GLY A 101 0.04 1.98 -16.53
CA GLY A 101 1.29 1.86 -17.26
C GLY A 101 1.80 0.43 -17.39
N LYS A 102 2.91 0.27 -18.09
CA LYS A 102 3.64 -1.00 -18.15
C LYS A 102 4.53 -1.15 -16.94
N VAL A 103 4.50 -2.30 -16.29
CA VAL A 103 5.28 -2.60 -15.10
C VAL A 103 6.38 -3.62 -15.41
N ILE A 104 7.60 -3.33 -14.96
CA ILE A 104 8.73 -4.26 -14.99
C ILE A 104 9.05 -4.65 -13.56
N GLY A 105 8.73 -5.89 -13.16
CA GLY A 105 9.03 -6.41 -11.83
C GLY A 105 10.44 -6.98 -11.77
N ILE A 106 11.24 -6.52 -10.78
CA ILE A 106 12.61 -7.01 -10.54
C ILE A 106 12.67 -7.61 -9.15
N THR A 107 12.94 -8.90 -9.08
CA THR A 107 13.11 -9.65 -7.83
C THR A 107 14.39 -10.46 -7.85
N GLY A 108 14.77 -11.04 -6.72
CA GLY A 108 15.95 -11.88 -6.59
C GLY A 108 16.59 -11.78 -5.21
N THR A 109 17.52 -12.67 -4.91
CA THR A 109 18.24 -12.70 -3.63
C THR A 109 19.27 -11.58 -3.56
N ASN A 110 20.08 -11.42 -4.61
CA ASN A 110 21.14 -10.42 -4.73
C ASN A 110 20.98 -9.58 -6.00
N GLY A 111 21.62 -8.43 -6.06
CA GLY A 111 21.71 -7.58 -7.25
C GLY A 111 20.45 -6.80 -7.61
N LYS A 112 19.34 -6.95 -6.86
CA LYS A 112 18.08 -6.22 -7.15
C LYS A 112 18.28 -4.72 -7.31
N THR A 113 18.94 -4.08 -6.36
CA THR A 113 19.18 -2.62 -6.37
C THR A 113 19.93 -2.20 -7.62
N THR A 114 21.04 -2.86 -7.92
CA THR A 114 21.87 -2.54 -9.10
C THR A 114 21.09 -2.74 -10.40
N THR A 115 20.38 -3.86 -10.53
CA THR A 115 19.56 -4.16 -11.72
C THR A 115 18.43 -3.15 -11.87
N THR A 116 17.73 -2.82 -10.79
CA THR A 116 16.63 -1.85 -10.81
C THR A 116 17.12 -0.46 -11.22
N THR A 117 18.26 -0.03 -10.68
CA THR A 117 18.87 1.26 -11.04
C THR A 117 19.26 1.28 -12.53
N LEU A 118 19.94 0.25 -13.00
CA LEU A 118 20.36 0.17 -14.40
C LEU A 118 19.17 0.15 -15.37
N VAL A 119 18.19 -0.71 -15.11
CA VAL A 119 16.95 -0.78 -15.92
C VAL A 119 16.21 0.56 -15.86
N GLY A 120 16.14 1.19 -14.70
CA GLY A 120 15.52 2.50 -14.52
C GLY A 120 16.18 3.58 -15.38
N GLU A 121 17.51 3.65 -15.42
CA GLU A 121 18.25 4.60 -16.25
C GLU A 121 18.06 4.35 -17.77
N ILE A 122 18.11 3.09 -18.18
CA ILE A 122 17.84 2.70 -19.58
C ILE A 122 16.42 3.10 -19.98
N MET A 123 15.44 2.78 -19.13
CA MET A 123 14.04 3.06 -19.44
C MET A 123 13.72 4.55 -19.41
N LYS A 124 14.34 5.34 -18.52
CA LYS A 124 14.19 6.81 -18.52
C LYS A 124 14.75 7.44 -19.78
N ALA A 125 15.87 6.92 -20.32
CA ALA A 125 16.41 7.40 -21.58
C ALA A 125 15.48 7.11 -22.77
N PHE A 126 14.68 6.02 -22.68
CA PHE A 126 13.71 5.65 -23.69
C PHE A 126 12.36 6.36 -23.49
N ASN A 127 11.90 6.48 -22.24
CA ASN A 127 10.64 7.13 -21.87
C ASN A 127 10.83 7.96 -20.59
N PRO A 128 10.76 9.31 -20.67
CA PRO A 128 10.92 10.19 -19.50
C PRO A 128 9.92 9.94 -18.37
N ASN A 129 8.75 9.35 -18.68
CA ASN A 129 7.72 9.00 -17.70
C ASN A 129 7.99 7.64 -17.01
N THR A 130 9.25 7.24 -16.91
CA THR A 130 9.65 6.03 -16.20
C THR A 130 9.90 6.32 -14.73
N TYR A 131 9.27 5.55 -13.86
CA TYR A 131 9.40 5.63 -12.39
C TYR A 131 10.08 4.38 -11.85
N VAL A 132 11.00 4.57 -10.90
CA VAL A 132 11.61 3.49 -10.11
C VAL A 132 10.93 3.51 -8.74
N VAL A 133 10.27 2.43 -8.39
CA VAL A 133 9.36 2.36 -7.22
C VAL A 133 9.52 1.07 -6.42
N GLY A 134 9.03 1.06 -5.19
CA GLY A 134 9.07 -0.07 -4.29
C GLY A 134 10.05 0.15 -3.13
N ASN A 135 10.85 -0.86 -2.78
CA ASN A 135 11.85 -0.73 -1.70
C ASN A 135 13.00 0.22 -2.06
N ILE A 136 13.10 0.63 -3.31
CA ILE A 136 14.06 1.60 -3.83
C ILE A 136 13.27 2.73 -4.48
N GLY A 137 13.68 3.96 -4.24
CA GLY A 137 12.97 5.13 -4.75
C GLY A 137 11.79 5.53 -3.83
N VAL A 138 10.61 5.66 -4.41
CA VAL A 138 9.38 6.04 -3.71
C VAL A 138 8.43 4.85 -3.57
N PRO A 139 7.50 4.83 -2.58
CA PRO A 139 6.43 3.85 -2.55
C PRO A 139 5.66 3.81 -3.87
N TYR A 140 5.28 2.62 -4.32
CA TYR A 140 4.56 2.49 -5.60
C TYR A 140 3.20 3.20 -5.57
N THR A 141 2.58 3.28 -4.41
CA THR A 141 1.33 4.02 -4.18
C THR A 141 1.48 5.55 -4.27
N GLU A 142 2.70 6.08 -4.19
CA GLU A 142 2.98 7.53 -4.18
C GLU A 142 3.06 8.14 -5.60
N ILE A 143 3.10 7.33 -6.65
CA ILE A 143 3.22 7.85 -8.03
C ILE A 143 1.95 8.60 -8.44
N ASP A 144 2.11 9.77 -9.06
CA ASP A 144 1.01 10.46 -9.72
C ASP A 144 0.61 9.75 -11.02
N ARG A 145 -0.44 8.94 -10.94
CA ARG A 145 -0.98 8.16 -12.06
C ARG A 145 -1.75 8.99 -13.09
N LYS A 146 -2.02 10.25 -12.79
CA LYS A 146 -2.66 11.16 -13.74
C LYS A 146 -1.68 11.64 -14.83
N SER A 147 -0.39 11.59 -14.51
CA SER A 147 0.70 12.00 -15.41
C SER A 147 1.27 10.85 -16.24
N VAL A 148 0.81 9.62 -16.05
CA VAL A 148 1.23 8.44 -16.84
C VAL A 148 0.33 8.34 -18.07
N VAL A 149 0.83 8.80 -19.18
CA VAL A 149 0.20 8.62 -20.51
C VAL A 149 0.91 7.52 -21.28
#